data_68485a9c2913d0a21e5bc57d91861e30
#
_entry.id   68485a9c2913d0a21e5bc57d91861e30
#
_cell.length_a   1.000
_cell.length_b   1.000
_cell.length_c   1.000
_cell.angle_alpha   90.00
_cell.angle_beta   90.00
_cell.angle_gamma   90.00
#
_symmetry.space_group_name_H-M   'P 1'
#
loop_
_entity.id
_entity.type
_entity.pdbx_description
1 polymer ?
#
loop_
_entity_poly.entity_id
_entity_poly.type
_entity_poly.pdbx_seq_one_letter_code
_entity_poly.pdbx_strand_id
1 'polypeptide(L)'
;ITGVVLVRNEQYHLQKPFIEQVIFKYYPSSAAAFDAFHAGEVAGISQVTKDILPQALAEPNLSIYTNRLPQMGFVLLNLNNPEVPFLQETKLRRALMLGLNRQRLIDAFMQGQAIPLDGPILPGSWAHYEGVEKIPYDADMAIALLKELGYTLPADGGAVRVNKDGKPLAFSLVHPDDAVHTQMAQSIQANWAAIGVQVNLISVPYASLQNDYLAKRAYQAALVELALPRTPDPDPYPFWHQAEATGLAQNYSQWDNRPASEYLEQARVTTDFGLRARLYRNFQVIFARELPSLPLYVSVYTYGVNVTVQG
;
A
#
# COMPACT_ATOMS: atom_id res chain seq x y z
N ILE A 1 23.45 18.28 -13.70
CA ILE A 1 23.91 16.86 -13.87
C ILE A 1 23.02 16.24 -14.93
N THR A 2 23.62 15.83 -16.05
CA THR A 2 22.89 15.24 -17.20
C THR A 2 22.90 13.71 -17.18
N GLY A 3 23.66 13.11 -16.28
CA GLY A 3 23.74 11.66 -16.14
C GLY A 3 24.80 11.18 -15.15
N VAL A 4 24.89 9.87 -14.99
CA VAL A 4 25.89 9.17 -14.17
C VAL A 4 26.51 8.08 -15.02
N VAL A 5 27.82 7.94 -14.93
CA VAL A 5 28.59 6.87 -15.58
C VAL A 5 29.14 5.94 -14.49
N LEU A 6 28.79 4.67 -14.58
CA LEU A 6 29.37 3.60 -13.76
C LEU A 6 30.37 2.83 -14.61
N VAL A 7 31.56 2.60 -14.06
CA VAL A 7 32.63 1.81 -14.70
C VAL A 7 32.87 0.55 -13.88
N ARG A 8 33.15 -0.54 -14.54
CA ARG A 8 33.45 -1.84 -13.92
C ARG A 8 34.61 -1.69 -12.92
N ASN A 9 34.44 -2.23 -11.72
CA ASN A 9 35.53 -2.32 -10.76
C ASN A 9 36.42 -3.52 -11.10
N GLU A 10 37.62 -3.26 -11.58
CA GLU A 10 38.60 -4.29 -11.93
C GLU A 10 39.12 -5.09 -10.73
N GLN A 11 38.97 -4.53 -9.51
CA GLN A 11 39.37 -5.18 -8.25
C GLN A 11 38.20 -5.81 -7.51
N TYR A 12 37.07 -6.05 -8.19
CA TYR A 12 35.90 -6.67 -7.54
C TYR A 12 36.24 -8.08 -7.03
N HIS A 13 35.92 -8.35 -5.77
CA HIS A 13 36.32 -9.58 -5.06
C HIS A 13 35.59 -10.86 -5.49
N LEU A 14 34.49 -10.74 -6.24
CA LEU A 14 33.75 -11.86 -6.85
C LEU A 14 33.97 -11.86 -8.37
N GLN A 15 33.07 -12.50 -9.11
CA GLN A 15 33.10 -12.49 -10.57
C GLN A 15 32.92 -11.06 -11.09
N LYS A 16 33.86 -10.61 -11.91
CA LYS A 16 33.79 -9.29 -12.53
C LYS A 16 32.58 -9.19 -13.48
N PRO A 17 31.85 -8.06 -13.46
CA PRO A 17 30.79 -7.81 -14.44
C PRO A 17 31.31 -7.89 -15.88
N PHE A 18 30.51 -8.41 -16.80
CA PHE A 18 30.85 -8.45 -18.23
C PHE A 18 30.76 -7.07 -18.87
N ILE A 19 29.83 -6.24 -18.40
CA ILE A 19 29.62 -4.87 -18.89
C ILE A 19 30.71 -3.97 -18.31
N GLU A 20 31.46 -3.29 -19.19
CA GLU A 20 32.52 -2.38 -18.80
C GLU A 20 32.02 -1.05 -18.28
N GLN A 21 30.93 -0.55 -18.85
CA GLN A 21 30.37 0.76 -18.53
C GLN A 21 28.86 0.76 -18.64
N VAL A 22 28.18 1.40 -17.67
CA VAL A 22 26.74 1.70 -17.70
C VAL A 22 26.57 3.20 -17.58
N ILE A 23 25.85 3.80 -18.53
CA ILE A 23 25.58 5.24 -18.57
C ILE A 23 24.11 5.47 -18.29
N PHE A 24 23.80 6.14 -17.18
CA PHE A 24 22.45 6.64 -16.87
C PHE A 24 22.32 8.07 -17.38
N LYS A 25 21.46 8.29 -18.35
CA LYS A 25 21.09 9.64 -18.84
C LYS A 25 19.81 10.10 -18.16
N TYR A 26 19.75 11.34 -17.72
CA TYR A 26 18.56 11.92 -17.09
C TYR A 26 17.72 12.66 -18.10
N TYR A 27 16.43 12.37 -18.09
CA TYR A 27 15.42 13.03 -18.93
C TYR A 27 14.35 13.67 -18.04
N PRO A 28 13.71 14.76 -18.50
CA PRO A 28 12.70 15.48 -17.69
C PRO A 28 11.40 14.69 -17.49
N SER A 29 11.14 13.66 -18.31
CA SER A 29 9.95 12.83 -18.23
C SER A 29 10.20 11.44 -18.83
N SER A 30 9.33 10.47 -18.50
CA SER A 30 9.35 9.14 -19.15
C SER A 30 9.08 9.24 -20.65
N ALA A 31 8.26 10.18 -21.11
CA ALA A 31 8.04 10.43 -22.53
C ALA A 31 9.33 10.85 -23.25
N ALA A 32 10.09 11.81 -22.68
CA ALA A 32 11.37 12.22 -23.24
C ALA A 32 12.42 11.08 -23.24
N ALA A 33 12.40 10.21 -22.23
CA ALA A 33 13.24 9.01 -22.22
C ALA A 33 12.82 7.99 -23.29
N PHE A 34 11.52 7.88 -23.55
CA PHE A 34 10.98 7.01 -24.62
C PHE A 34 11.33 7.53 -26.02
N ASP A 35 11.26 8.86 -26.23
CA ASP A 35 11.72 9.48 -27.48
C ASP A 35 13.22 9.24 -27.72
N ALA A 36 14.04 9.35 -26.67
CA ALA A 36 15.48 9.03 -26.73
C ALA A 36 15.75 7.54 -27.04
N PHE A 37 14.89 6.63 -26.57
CA PHE A 37 14.95 5.22 -26.96
C PHE A 37 14.69 5.04 -28.45
N HIS A 38 13.65 5.69 -29.00
CA HIS A 38 13.34 5.67 -30.43
C HIS A 38 14.47 6.27 -31.29
N ALA A 39 15.15 7.31 -30.77
CA ALA A 39 16.31 7.91 -31.43
C ALA A 39 17.58 7.04 -31.35
N GLY A 40 17.55 5.91 -30.63
CA GLY A 40 18.70 5.06 -30.41
C GLY A 40 19.76 5.62 -29.45
N GLU A 41 19.43 6.67 -28.70
CA GLU A 41 20.34 7.31 -27.74
C GLU A 41 20.53 6.49 -26.46
N VAL A 42 19.53 5.68 -26.09
CA VAL A 42 19.52 4.80 -24.92
C VAL A 42 19.04 3.41 -25.29
N ALA A 43 19.58 2.39 -24.61
CA ALA A 43 19.18 0.99 -24.80
C ALA A 43 18.05 0.56 -23.83
N GLY A 44 17.60 1.43 -22.95
CA GLY A 44 16.52 1.11 -22.00
C GLY A 44 15.97 2.33 -21.32
N ILE A 45 14.79 2.15 -20.75
CA ILE A 45 14.02 3.16 -20.02
C ILE A 45 13.83 2.64 -18.60
N SER A 46 14.36 3.35 -17.62
CA SER A 46 14.32 2.92 -16.21
C SER A 46 12.91 2.93 -15.62
N GLN A 47 12.01 3.77 -16.13
CA GLN A 47 10.63 3.85 -15.66
C GLN A 47 9.66 4.06 -16.82
N VAL A 48 8.79 3.07 -17.04
CA VAL A 48 7.66 3.15 -17.95
C VAL A 48 6.45 3.56 -17.12
N THR A 49 6.11 4.84 -17.19
CA THR A 49 4.96 5.41 -16.47
C THR A 49 3.64 5.11 -17.21
N LYS A 50 2.52 5.29 -16.52
CA LYS A 50 1.18 4.99 -17.07
C LYS A 50 0.85 5.71 -18.38
N ASP A 51 1.38 6.92 -18.55
CA ASP A 51 1.15 7.77 -19.72
C ASP A 51 1.82 7.25 -20.99
N ILE A 52 2.98 6.57 -20.88
CA ILE A 52 3.69 5.96 -22.01
C ILE A 52 3.48 4.45 -22.13
N LEU A 53 2.86 3.81 -21.14
CA LEU A 53 2.73 2.36 -21.10
C LEU A 53 2.07 1.75 -22.36
N PRO A 54 0.97 2.32 -22.91
CA PRO A 54 0.37 1.78 -24.13
C PRO A 54 1.33 1.82 -25.34
N GLN A 55 2.10 2.88 -25.47
CA GLN A 55 3.08 3.04 -26.56
C GLN A 55 4.27 2.11 -26.35
N ALA A 56 4.77 2.01 -25.12
CA ALA A 56 5.87 1.10 -24.77
C ALA A 56 5.51 -0.38 -24.99
N LEU A 57 4.27 -0.78 -24.71
CA LEU A 57 3.78 -2.14 -24.99
C LEU A 57 3.64 -2.43 -26.49
N ALA A 58 3.41 -1.40 -27.30
CA ALA A 58 3.32 -1.52 -28.76
C ALA A 58 4.68 -1.45 -29.47
N GLU A 59 5.76 -1.09 -28.76
CA GLU A 59 7.11 -0.94 -29.33
C GLU A 59 7.79 -2.32 -29.52
N PRO A 60 8.00 -2.78 -30.79
CA PRO A 60 8.50 -4.14 -31.04
C PRO A 60 9.95 -4.35 -30.61
N ASN A 61 10.73 -3.28 -30.46
CA ASN A 61 12.13 -3.36 -30.05
C ASN A 61 12.34 -3.20 -28.55
N LEU A 62 11.25 -3.09 -27.76
CA LEU A 62 11.30 -2.89 -26.31
C LEU A 62 10.70 -4.08 -25.58
N SER A 63 11.52 -4.78 -24.81
CA SER A 63 11.05 -5.78 -23.83
C SER A 63 10.67 -5.09 -22.53
N ILE A 64 9.44 -5.30 -22.08
CA ILE A 64 8.89 -4.70 -20.86
C ILE A 64 9.00 -5.69 -19.70
N TYR A 65 9.52 -5.22 -18.59
CA TYR A 65 9.63 -5.98 -17.35
C TYR A 65 8.95 -5.24 -16.23
N THR A 66 8.22 -5.98 -15.40
CA THR A 66 7.51 -5.41 -14.23
C THR A 66 7.90 -6.17 -12.98
N ASN A 67 8.17 -5.43 -11.91
CA ASN A 67 8.46 -5.98 -10.60
C ASN A 67 7.72 -5.20 -9.50
N ARG A 68 7.54 -5.83 -8.35
CA ARG A 68 6.89 -5.18 -7.20
C ARG A 68 7.87 -4.19 -6.54
N LEU A 69 7.39 -2.99 -6.26
CA LEU A 69 8.11 -2.08 -5.38
C LEU A 69 7.89 -2.50 -3.91
N PRO A 70 8.87 -2.32 -3.04
CA PRO A 70 8.69 -2.51 -1.59
C PRO A 70 7.87 -1.35 -0.99
N GLN A 71 6.69 -1.13 -1.53
CA GLN A 71 5.80 -0.03 -1.19
C GLN A 71 4.36 -0.51 -1.21
N MET A 72 3.68 -0.38 -0.07
CA MET A 72 2.33 -0.90 0.15
C MET A 72 1.38 0.22 0.53
N GLY A 73 0.27 0.35 -0.19
CA GLY A 73 -0.81 1.29 0.10
C GLY A 73 -1.78 0.74 1.15
N PHE A 74 -2.11 1.57 2.13
CA PHE A 74 -3.06 1.27 3.20
C PHE A 74 -4.01 2.43 3.48
N VAL A 75 -5.20 2.12 3.98
CA VAL A 75 -5.90 3.04 4.88
C VAL A 75 -5.56 2.62 6.30
N LEU A 76 -4.75 3.42 6.98
CA LEU A 76 -4.51 3.28 8.41
C LEU A 76 -5.75 3.73 9.19
N LEU A 77 -6.12 2.98 10.20
CA LEU A 77 -7.20 3.31 11.12
C LEU A 77 -6.61 3.55 12.51
N ASN A 78 -6.88 4.70 13.12
CA ASN A 78 -6.38 4.97 14.47
C ASN A 78 -7.30 4.29 15.49
N LEU A 79 -6.92 3.10 15.95
CA LEU A 79 -7.74 2.26 16.83
C LEU A 79 -7.82 2.79 18.26
N ASN A 80 -7.00 3.77 18.62
CA ASN A 80 -7.01 4.37 19.96
C ASN A 80 -7.54 5.80 19.98
N ASN A 81 -8.16 6.28 18.88
CA ASN A 81 -8.74 7.61 18.81
C ASN A 81 -10.12 7.63 19.52
N PRO A 82 -10.28 8.41 20.60
CA PRO A 82 -11.52 8.42 21.39
C PRO A 82 -12.73 9.05 20.67
N GLU A 83 -12.52 9.81 19.60
CA GLU A 83 -13.59 10.41 18.81
C GLU A 83 -14.30 9.39 17.91
N VAL A 84 -13.62 8.29 17.57
CA VAL A 84 -14.10 7.25 16.66
C VAL A 84 -13.94 5.85 17.25
N PRO A 85 -14.47 5.61 18.47
CA PRO A 85 -14.28 4.34 19.18
C PRO A 85 -14.84 3.13 18.41
N PHE A 86 -15.75 3.34 17.48
CA PHE A 86 -16.30 2.30 16.61
C PHE A 86 -15.23 1.68 15.69
N LEU A 87 -14.10 2.33 15.42
CA LEU A 87 -12.99 1.74 14.67
C LEU A 87 -12.30 0.61 15.44
N GLN A 88 -12.51 0.46 16.75
CA GLN A 88 -12.04 -0.68 17.52
C GLN A 88 -12.83 -1.96 17.22
N GLU A 89 -14.03 -1.84 16.66
CA GLU A 89 -14.88 -2.98 16.33
C GLU A 89 -14.40 -3.67 15.04
N THR A 90 -13.91 -4.89 15.15
CA THR A 90 -13.35 -5.66 14.01
C THR A 90 -14.36 -5.88 12.90
N LYS A 91 -15.63 -6.15 13.24
CA LYS A 91 -16.70 -6.31 12.24
C LYS A 91 -16.94 -5.03 11.45
N LEU A 92 -16.79 -3.86 12.09
CA LEU A 92 -16.92 -2.57 11.38
C LEU A 92 -15.75 -2.36 10.41
N ARG A 93 -14.52 -2.64 10.83
CA ARG A 93 -13.37 -2.56 9.93
C ARG A 93 -13.51 -3.53 8.74
N ARG A 94 -14.06 -4.73 9.00
CA ARG A 94 -14.40 -5.68 7.95
C ARG A 94 -15.46 -5.15 6.99
N ALA A 95 -16.50 -4.48 7.48
CA ALA A 95 -17.51 -3.83 6.64
C ALA A 95 -16.89 -2.71 5.79
N LEU A 96 -16.00 -1.89 6.36
CA LEU A 96 -15.25 -0.88 5.61
C LEU A 96 -14.41 -1.51 4.49
N MET A 97 -13.72 -2.63 4.77
CA MET A 97 -12.92 -3.34 3.78
C MET A 97 -13.77 -3.94 2.65
N LEU A 98 -14.89 -4.59 2.97
CA LEU A 98 -15.86 -5.13 1.99
C LEU A 98 -16.46 -4.00 1.13
N GLY A 99 -16.65 -2.81 1.69
CA GLY A 99 -17.15 -1.64 0.98
C GLY A 99 -16.14 -0.97 0.02
N LEU A 100 -14.87 -1.44 -0.02
CA LEU A 100 -13.83 -0.85 -0.87
C LEU A 100 -13.59 -1.65 -2.14
N ASN A 101 -13.87 -1.08 -3.29
CA ASN A 101 -13.52 -1.66 -4.59
C ASN A 101 -12.07 -1.37 -4.95
N ARG A 102 -11.14 -2.13 -4.35
CA ARG A 102 -9.70 -1.97 -4.55
C ARG A 102 -9.27 -2.14 -6.00
N GLN A 103 -9.86 -3.10 -6.71
CA GLN A 103 -9.54 -3.32 -8.12
C GLN A 103 -9.86 -2.08 -8.95
N ARG A 104 -11.03 -1.48 -8.74
CA ARG A 104 -11.41 -0.24 -9.42
C ARG A 104 -10.46 0.92 -9.09
N LEU A 105 -9.99 1.02 -7.84
CA LEU A 105 -8.98 2.03 -7.47
C LEU A 105 -7.69 1.85 -8.26
N ILE A 106 -7.20 0.61 -8.37
CA ILE A 106 -6.00 0.26 -9.13
C ILE A 106 -6.18 0.58 -10.61
N ASP A 107 -7.27 0.11 -11.20
CA ASP A 107 -7.53 0.26 -12.64
C ASP A 107 -7.68 1.75 -13.03
N ALA A 108 -8.41 2.52 -12.22
CA ALA A 108 -8.69 3.93 -12.52
C ALA A 108 -7.48 4.86 -12.30
N PHE A 109 -6.70 4.64 -11.24
CA PHE A 109 -5.69 5.61 -10.81
C PHE A 109 -4.25 5.13 -11.00
N MET A 110 -4.03 3.82 -11.00
CA MET A 110 -2.69 3.23 -11.16
C MET A 110 -2.49 2.62 -12.56
N GLN A 111 -3.55 2.42 -13.35
CA GLN A 111 -3.50 1.90 -14.73
C GLN A 111 -2.61 0.65 -14.87
N GLY A 112 -2.82 -0.34 -13.97
CA GLY A 112 -2.02 -1.56 -13.97
C GLY A 112 -0.64 -1.46 -13.29
N GLN A 113 -0.27 -0.28 -12.77
CA GLN A 113 0.99 -0.10 -12.02
C GLN A 113 0.85 -0.43 -10.52
N ALA A 114 -0.11 -1.29 -10.19
CA ALA A 114 -0.28 -1.85 -8.85
C ALA A 114 -1.03 -3.18 -8.92
N ILE A 115 -0.93 -3.96 -7.85
CA ILE A 115 -1.70 -5.19 -7.62
C ILE A 115 -2.42 -5.11 -6.27
N PRO A 116 -3.59 -5.75 -6.09
CA PRO A 116 -4.26 -5.78 -4.80
C PRO A 116 -3.38 -6.37 -3.70
N LEU A 117 -3.48 -5.80 -2.49
CA LEU A 117 -2.78 -6.25 -1.30
C LEU A 117 -3.79 -6.86 -0.32
N ASP A 118 -3.48 -8.03 0.26
CA ASP A 118 -4.36 -8.72 1.20
C ASP A 118 -3.77 -8.82 2.62
N GLY A 119 -2.56 -8.29 2.85
CA GLY A 119 -1.91 -8.40 4.16
C GLY A 119 -0.71 -7.48 4.35
N PRO A 120 -0.01 -7.60 5.47
CA PRO A 120 1.05 -6.68 5.88
C PRO A 120 2.45 -7.08 5.38
N ILE A 121 2.57 -8.14 4.60
CA ILE A 121 3.84 -8.63 4.04
C ILE A 121 3.77 -8.59 2.52
N LEU A 122 4.84 -8.08 1.91
CA LEU A 122 4.93 -7.90 0.46
C LEU A 122 4.73 -9.24 -0.28
N PRO A 123 3.75 -9.34 -1.17
CA PRO A 123 3.55 -10.52 -2.00
C PRO A 123 4.80 -10.88 -2.80
N GLY A 124 5.12 -12.18 -2.84
CA GLY A 124 6.32 -12.70 -3.50
C GLY A 124 7.59 -12.66 -2.65
N SER A 125 7.56 -12.11 -1.43
CA SER A 125 8.64 -12.33 -0.46
C SER A 125 8.55 -13.75 0.12
N TRP A 126 9.66 -14.27 0.63
CA TRP A 126 9.73 -15.61 1.21
C TRP A 126 8.81 -15.80 2.43
N ALA A 127 8.46 -14.72 3.12
CA ALA A 127 7.61 -14.73 4.31
C ALA A 127 6.12 -14.51 3.98
N HIS A 128 5.78 -14.19 2.72
CA HIS A 128 4.40 -13.99 2.32
C HIS A 128 3.62 -15.32 2.37
N TYR A 129 2.41 -15.26 2.87
CA TYR A 129 1.50 -16.40 2.95
C TYR A 129 0.29 -16.21 2.03
N GLU A 130 0.25 -16.95 0.92
CA GLU A 130 -0.83 -16.89 -0.06
C GLU A 130 -2.21 -17.33 0.47
N GLY A 131 -2.23 -18.10 1.56
CA GLY A 131 -3.47 -18.60 2.19
C GLY A 131 -4.11 -17.62 3.17
N VAL A 132 -3.70 -16.35 3.18
CA VAL A 132 -4.40 -15.29 3.92
C VAL A 132 -5.80 -15.12 3.37
N GLU A 133 -6.78 -14.91 4.26
CA GLU A 133 -8.15 -14.62 3.86
C GLU A 133 -8.19 -13.38 2.94
N LYS A 134 -8.76 -13.53 1.75
CA LYS A 134 -8.97 -12.43 0.81
C LYS A 134 -10.39 -11.89 1.01
N ILE A 135 -10.49 -10.59 1.24
CA ILE A 135 -11.77 -9.91 1.42
C ILE A 135 -12.10 -9.20 0.09
N PRO A 136 -13.03 -9.75 -0.72
CA PRO A 136 -13.44 -9.14 -1.98
C PRO A 136 -14.32 -7.91 -1.72
N TYR A 137 -14.52 -7.09 -2.73
CA TYR A 137 -15.53 -6.04 -2.70
C TYR A 137 -16.93 -6.66 -2.69
N ASP A 138 -17.71 -6.36 -1.67
CA ASP A 138 -19.10 -6.79 -1.50
C ASP A 138 -19.86 -5.74 -0.66
N ALA A 139 -20.51 -4.81 -1.35
CA ALA A 139 -21.24 -3.72 -0.70
C ALA A 139 -22.47 -4.23 0.07
N ASP A 140 -23.14 -5.29 -0.41
CA ASP A 140 -24.32 -5.84 0.24
C ASP A 140 -23.95 -6.52 1.56
N MET A 141 -22.86 -7.29 1.57
CA MET A 141 -22.34 -7.89 2.81
C MET A 141 -21.83 -6.81 3.77
N ALA A 142 -21.18 -5.74 3.29
CA ALA A 142 -20.77 -4.60 4.12
C ALA A 142 -22.00 -3.96 4.80
N ILE A 143 -23.08 -3.72 4.05
CA ILE A 143 -24.34 -3.18 4.58
C ILE A 143 -24.96 -4.13 5.60
N ALA A 144 -24.93 -5.44 5.37
CA ALA A 144 -25.46 -6.43 6.30
C ALA A 144 -24.70 -6.40 7.64
N LEU A 145 -23.36 -6.34 7.60
CA LEU A 145 -22.54 -6.23 8.81
C LEU A 145 -22.79 -4.92 9.58
N LEU A 146 -22.93 -3.80 8.87
CA LEU A 146 -23.26 -2.52 9.51
C LEU A 146 -24.63 -2.57 10.21
N LYS A 147 -25.63 -3.22 9.60
CA LYS A 147 -26.94 -3.42 10.24
C LYS A 147 -26.84 -4.34 11.46
N GLU A 148 -26.07 -5.42 11.39
CA GLU A 148 -25.81 -6.31 12.53
C GLU A 148 -25.19 -5.58 13.71
N LEU A 149 -24.30 -4.61 13.43
CA LEU A 149 -23.68 -3.72 14.42
C LEU A 149 -24.62 -2.60 14.95
N GLY A 150 -25.86 -2.56 14.47
CA GLY A 150 -26.86 -1.58 14.88
C GLY A 150 -26.78 -0.23 14.15
N TYR A 151 -26.04 -0.15 13.05
CA TYR A 151 -26.01 1.04 12.19
C TYR A 151 -27.09 0.96 11.12
N THR A 152 -28.14 1.78 11.26
CA THR A 152 -29.26 1.85 10.32
C THR A 152 -29.36 3.20 9.64
N LEU A 153 -30.02 3.27 8.49
CA LEU A 153 -30.34 4.55 7.89
C LEU A 153 -31.43 5.24 8.76
N PRO A 154 -31.33 6.56 8.96
CA PRO A 154 -32.30 7.27 9.77
C PRO A 154 -33.67 7.33 9.08
N ALA A 155 -34.73 7.39 9.88
CA ALA A 155 -36.12 7.35 9.39
C ALA A 155 -36.53 8.57 8.56
N ASP A 156 -35.81 9.67 8.67
CA ASP A 156 -36.00 10.92 7.92
C ASP A 156 -35.46 10.87 6.48
N GLY A 157 -34.91 9.72 6.05
CA GLY A 157 -34.36 9.52 4.71
C GLY A 157 -32.91 9.95 4.55
N GLY A 158 -32.17 10.22 5.61
CA GLY A 158 -30.74 10.54 5.59
C GLY A 158 -29.92 9.37 5.00
N ALA A 159 -28.88 9.70 4.21
CA ALA A 159 -28.02 8.72 3.55
C ALA A 159 -26.94 8.12 4.46
N VAL A 160 -26.63 8.78 5.59
CA VAL A 160 -25.60 8.35 6.54
C VAL A 160 -26.24 7.49 7.64
N ARG A 161 -25.66 6.32 7.87
CA ARG A 161 -26.11 5.42 8.93
C ARG A 161 -25.85 6.01 10.31
N VAL A 162 -26.76 5.76 11.22
CA VAL A 162 -26.65 6.17 12.62
C VAL A 162 -26.68 4.94 13.52
N ASN A 163 -26.02 5.04 14.68
CA ASN A 163 -26.13 4.03 15.73
C ASN A 163 -27.44 4.19 16.51
N LYS A 164 -27.68 3.35 17.52
CA LYS A 164 -28.87 3.39 18.40
C LYS A 164 -29.08 4.72 19.13
N ASP A 165 -28.00 5.50 19.32
CA ASP A 165 -28.03 6.81 19.99
C ASP A 165 -28.21 7.96 18.98
N GLY A 166 -28.46 7.67 17.71
CA GLY A 166 -28.63 8.64 16.64
C GLY A 166 -27.30 9.28 16.16
N LYS A 167 -26.16 8.78 16.62
CA LYS A 167 -24.86 9.31 16.20
C LYS A 167 -24.50 8.77 14.81
N PRO A 168 -24.08 9.65 13.87
CA PRO A 168 -23.72 9.25 12.53
C PRO A 168 -22.45 8.40 12.49
N LEU A 169 -22.39 7.43 11.59
CA LEU A 169 -21.18 6.69 11.25
C LEU A 169 -20.35 7.57 10.32
N ALA A 170 -19.52 8.42 10.92
CA ALA A 170 -18.74 9.44 10.23
C ALA A 170 -17.34 9.55 10.82
N PHE A 171 -16.33 9.75 9.95
CA PHE A 171 -14.95 10.00 10.35
C PHE A 171 -14.19 10.79 9.28
N SER A 172 -12.99 11.27 9.61
CA SER A 172 -12.08 11.94 8.69
C SER A 172 -11.06 10.98 8.09
N LEU A 173 -10.72 11.20 6.80
CA LEU A 173 -9.63 10.53 6.10
C LEU A 173 -8.62 11.58 5.64
N VAL A 174 -7.46 11.61 6.27
CA VAL A 174 -6.33 12.45 5.84
C VAL A 174 -5.55 11.76 4.73
N HIS A 175 -5.14 12.52 3.71
CA HIS A 175 -4.42 11.99 2.55
C HIS A 175 -3.42 13.01 1.99
N PRO A 176 -2.36 12.58 1.26
CA PRO A 176 -1.48 13.48 0.52
C PRO A 176 -2.25 14.34 -0.50
N ASP A 177 -1.79 15.56 -0.72
CA ASP A 177 -2.43 16.57 -1.58
C ASP A 177 -2.10 16.41 -3.08
N ASP A 178 -1.34 15.39 -3.47
CA ASP A 178 -1.11 15.10 -4.89
C ASP A 178 -2.37 14.55 -5.59
N ALA A 179 -2.38 14.66 -6.91
CA ALA A 179 -3.55 14.35 -7.71
C ALA A 179 -3.99 12.88 -7.60
N VAL A 180 -3.06 11.93 -7.49
CA VAL A 180 -3.36 10.49 -7.45
C VAL A 180 -4.02 10.14 -6.12
N HIS A 181 -3.42 10.54 -5.00
CA HIS A 181 -3.98 10.27 -3.67
C HIS A 181 -5.31 11.01 -3.45
N THR A 182 -5.45 12.24 -3.97
CA THR A 182 -6.73 12.97 -3.91
C THR A 182 -7.85 12.22 -4.64
N GLN A 183 -7.60 11.74 -5.85
CA GLN A 183 -8.59 10.96 -6.61
C GLN A 183 -8.91 9.61 -5.94
N MET A 184 -7.89 8.93 -5.40
CA MET A 184 -8.09 7.71 -4.61
C MET A 184 -8.95 7.96 -3.38
N ALA A 185 -8.65 9.01 -2.61
CA ALA A 185 -9.42 9.37 -1.42
C ALA A 185 -10.88 9.69 -1.75
N GLN A 186 -11.15 10.42 -2.83
CA GLN A 186 -12.51 10.68 -3.33
C GLN A 186 -13.23 9.39 -3.73
N SER A 187 -12.55 8.45 -4.37
CA SER A 187 -13.13 7.16 -4.74
C SER A 187 -13.41 6.29 -3.51
N ILE A 188 -12.53 6.28 -2.51
CA ILE A 188 -12.76 5.63 -1.22
C ILE A 188 -13.97 6.25 -0.51
N GLN A 189 -14.05 7.58 -0.47
CA GLN A 189 -15.19 8.30 0.08
C GLN A 189 -16.51 7.89 -0.60
N ALA A 190 -16.53 7.84 -1.94
CA ALA A 190 -17.71 7.43 -2.71
C ALA A 190 -18.10 5.97 -2.44
N ASN A 191 -17.13 5.06 -2.33
CA ASN A 191 -17.36 3.66 -1.99
C ASN A 191 -18.01 3.52 -0.61
N TRP A 192 -17.51 4.23 0.39
CA TRP A 192 -18.05 4.17 1.74
C TRP A 192 -19.38 4.92 1.87
N ALA A 193 -19.58 6.01 1.12
CA ALA A 193 -20.89 6.65 1.03
C ALA A 193 -21.99 5.72 0.51
N ALA A 194 -21.65 4.84 -0.46
CA ALA A 194 -22.59 3.85 -1.01
C ALA A 194 -23.07 2.83 0.03
N ILE A 195 -22.30 2.57 1.08
CA ILE A 195 -22.72 1.71 2.21
C ILE A 195 -23.24 2.51 3.42
N GLY A 196 -23.40 3.84 3.27
CA GLY A 196 -23.95 4.73 4.30
C GLY A 196 -22.95 5.21 5.35
N VAL A 197 -21.66 5.25 5.02
CA VAL A 197 -20.59 5.80 5.89
C VAL A 197 -20.16 7.15 5.34
N GLN A 198 -20.15 8.16 6.18
CA GLN A 198 -19.68 9.51 5.84
C GLN A 198 -18.17 9.63 6.10
N VAL A 199 -17.43 10.10 5.09
CA VAL A 199 -16.01 10.38 5.23
C VAL A 199 -15.72 11.82 4.86
N ASN A 200 -15.03 12.54 5.76
CA ASN A 200 -14.57 13.91 5.53
C ASN A 200 -13.10 13.88 5.09
N LEU A 201 -12.82 14.27 3.86
CA LEU A 201 -11.46 14.27 3.32
C LEU A 201 -10.66 15.46 3.85
N ILE A 202 -9.41 15.21 4.23
CA ILE A 202 -8.44 16.21 4.67
C ILE A 202 -7.20 16.06 3.81
N SER A 203 -7.03 16.98 2.86
CA SER A 203 -5.88 17.00 1.95
C SER A 203 -4.74 17.81 2.56
N VAL A 204 -3.54 17.22 2.64
CA VAL A 204 -2.38 17.86 3.27
C VAL A 204 -1.08 17.52 2.53
N PRO A 205 -0.06 18.39 2.56
CA PRO A 205 1.28 18.05 2.08
C PRO A 205 1.81 16.78 2.76
N TYR A 206 2.57 15.96 2.02
CA TYR A 206 3.10 14.69 2.54
C TYR A 206 3.91 14.87 3.83
N ALA A 207 4.71 15.94 3.94
CA ALA A 207 5.47 16.23 5.14
C ALA A 207 4.56 16.50 6.36
N SER A 208 3.44 17.18 6.15
CA SER A 208 2.44 17.44 7.21
C SER A 208 1.71 16.15 7.60
N LEU A 209 1.32 15.31 6.61
CA LEU A 209 0.76 13.99 6.90
C LEU A 209 1.67 13.20 7.84
N GLN A 210 2.98 13.16 7.55
CA GLN A 210 3.94 12.42 8.36
C GLN A 210 4.15 13.04 9.74
N ASN A 211 4.41 14.35 9.81
CA ASN A 211 4.87 15.02 11.03
C ASN A 211 3.73 15.47 11.96
N ASP A 212 2.59 15.88 11.39
CA ASP A 212 1.49 16.46 12.16
C ASP A 212 0.38 15.45 12.45
N TYR A 213 0.17 14.48 11.56
CA TYR A 213 -0.89 13.49 11.72
C TYR A 213 -0.36 12.13 12.19
N LEU A 214 0.52 11.49 11.44
CA LEU A 214 0.98 10.13 11.77
C LEU A 214 1.85 10.10 13.01
N ALA A 215 2.89 10.93 13.08
CA ALA A 215 3.80 10.97 14.23
C ALA A 215 3.09 11.35 15.54
N LYS A 216 2.10 12.25 15.47
CA LYS A 216 1.32 12.69 16.64
C LYS A 216 0.08 11.84 16.91
N ARG A 217 -0.24 10.86 16.04
CA ARG A 217 -1.49 10.08 16.09
C ARG A 217 -2.76 10.97 16.04
N ALA A 218 -2.65 12.17 15.46
CA ALA A 218 -3.70 13.17 15.39
C ALA A 218 -4.60 12.97 14.14
N TYR A 219 -5.13 11.77 13.95
CA TYR A 219 -5.98 11.43 12.82
C TYR A 219 -6.97 10.33 13.21
N GLN A 220 -8.05 10.16 12.42
CA GLN A 220 -9.02 9.08 12.57
C GLN A 220 -8.74 7.95 11.58
N ALA A 221 -8.60 8.28 10.29
CA ALA A 221 -8.09 7.40 9.24
C ALA A 221 -7.09 8.16 8.36
N ALA A 222 -6.12 7.45 7.75
CA ALA A 222 -5.10 8.03 6.88
C ALA A 222 -4.83 7.14 5.67
N LEU A 223 -4.85 7.72 4.46
CA LEU A 223 -4.39 7.07 3.24
C LEU A 223 -2.88 7.26 3.13
N VAL A 224 -2.14 6.18 3.13
CA VAL A 224 -0.68 6.21 3.16
C VAL A 224 -0.06 5.13 2.27
N GLU A 225 1.20 5.35 1.90
CA GLU A 225 2.07 4.31 1.38
C GLU A 225 3.19 4.03 2.39
N LEU A 226 3.27 2.78 2.84
CA LEU A 226 4.36 2.30 3.69
C LEU A 226 5.51 1.84 2.81
N ALA A 227 6.62 2.56 2.86
CA ALA A 227 7.87 2.16 2.21
C ALA A 227 8.60 1.16 3.11
N LEU A 228 8.84 -0.04 2.59
CA LEU A 228 9.57 -1.09 3.29
C LEU A 228 11.07 -0.94 3.06
N PRO A 229 11.92 -1.41 4.00
CA PRO A 229 13.36 -1.52 3.75
C PRO A 229 13.63 -2.36 2.49
N ARG A 230 14.59 -1.94 1.69
CA ARG A 230 15.05 -2.69 0.50
C ARG A 230 15.97 -3.85 0.89
N THR A 231 15.52 -4.64 1.87
CA THR A 231 16.24 -5.82 2.35
C THR A 231 15.44 -7.07 2.00
N PRO A 232 16.08 -8.24 1.86
CA PRO A 232 15.37 -9.51 1.66
C PRO A 232 14.51 -9.92 2.86
N ASP A 233 14.74 -9.33 4.03
CA ASP A 233 13.98 -9.61 5.25
C ASP A 233 12.78 -8.66 5.36
N PRO A 234 11.54 -9.17 5.37
CA PRO A 234 10.33 -8.34 5.35
C PRO A 234 9.94 -7.80 6.73
N ASP A 235 10.82 -7.73 7.71
CA ASP A 235 10.54 -7.40 9.12
C ASP A 235 9.35 -6.42 9.33
N PRO A 236 8.12 -6.89 9.59
CA PRO A 236 6.95 -6.05 9.78
C PRO A 236 6.81 -5.48 11.20
N TYR A 237 7.72 -5.82 12.10
CA TYR A 237 7.71 -5.42 13.51
C TYR A 237 7.55 -3.90 13.71
N PRO A 238 8.31 -3.01 13.02
CA PRO A 238 8.20 -1.56 13.27
C PRO A 238 6.80 -0.99 13.02
N PHE A 239 6.04 -1.61 12.11
CA PHE A 239 4.72 -1.12 11.72
C PHE A 239 3.56 -1.72 12.52
N TRP A 240 3.75 -2.93 13.11
CA TRP A 240 2.62 -3.70 13.63
C TRP A 240 2.81 -4.25 15.05
N HIS A 241 4.00 -4.16 15.62
CA HIS A 241 4.22 -4.60 17.00
C HIS A 241 3.62 -3.61 17.99
N GLN A 242 2.98 -4.11 19.06
CA GLN A 242 2.31 -3.26 20.06
C GLN A 242 3.25 -2.26 20.75
N ALA A 243 4.52 -2.59 20.99
CA ALA A 243 5.48 -1.66 21.58
C ALA A 243 5.79 -0.44 20.67
N GLU A 244 5.53 -0.57 19.37
CA GLU A 244 5.71 0.48 18.38
C GLU A 244 4.48 1.42 18.24
N ALA A 245 3.47 1.25 19.10
CA ALA A 245 2.22 2.01 19.04
C ALA A 245 2.33 3.46 19.57
N THR A 246 3.40 3.78 20.29
CA THR A 246 3.57 5.08 20.98
C THR A 246 4.85 5.80 20.57
N GLY A 247 4.93 7.09 20.88
CA GLY A 247 6.10 7.92 20.62
C GLY A 247 6.37 8.10 19.11
N LEU A 248 7.63 8.03 18.73
CA LEU A 248 8.08 8.18 17.33
C LEU A 248 8.05 6.86 16.55
N ALA A 249 7.58 5.78 17.14
CA ALA A 249 7.50 4.47 16.53
C ALA A 249 6.39 4.40 15.45
N GLN A 250 6.36 3.35 14.64
CA GLN A 250 5.63 3.34 13.36
C GLN A 250 4.36 2.50 13.35
N ASN A 251 3.96 1.88 14.47
CA ASN A 251 2.62 1.31 14.56
C ASN A 251 1.59 2.45 14.66
N TYR A 252 1.36 3.08 13.52
CA TYR A 252 0.49 4.23 13.40
C TYR A 252 -0.98 3.91 13.71
N SER A 253 -1.41 2.67 13.47
CA SER A 253 -2.76 2.19 13.82
C SER A 253 -2.97 2.06 15.32
N GLN A 254 -1.92 2.10 16.12
CA GLN A 254 -1.93 1.83 17.56
C GLN A 254 -2.56 0.46 17.88
N TRP A 255 -2.36 -0.50 16.97
CA TRP A 255 -2.85 -1.86 17.16
C TRP A 255 -2.15 -2.53 18.33
N ASP A 256 -2.95 -2.98 19.29
CA ASP A 256 -2.49 -3.71 20.47
C ASP A 256 -3.00 -5.16 20.38
N ASN A 257 -2.09 -6.09 20.01
CA ASN A 257 -2.40 -7.51 19.93
C ASN A 257 -1.19 -8.32 20.37
N ARG A 258 -1.26 -8.84 21.58
CA ARG A 258 -0.14 -9.59 22.18
C ARG A 258 0.25 -10.82 21.37
N PRO A 259 -0.68 -11.72 20.94
CA PRO A 259 -0.32 -12.88 20.12
C PRO A 259 0.38 -12.52 18.80
N ALA A 260 -0.09 -11.47 18.10
CA ALA A 260 0.57 -10.99 16.88
C ALA A 260 1.98 -10.49 17.16
N SER A 261 2.15 -9.72 18.24
CA SER A 261 3.45 -9.19 18.67
C SER A 261 4.43 -10.28 19.03
N GLU A 262 4.00 -11.35 19.72
CA GLU A 262 4.84 -12.51 20.06
C GLU A 262 5.38 -13.22 18.82
N TYR A 263 4.58 -13.37 17.77
CA TYR A 263 5.07 -13.94 16.51
C TYR A 263 6.16 -13.07 15.87
N LEU A 264 6.03 -11.75 15.93
CA LEU A 264 7.03 -10.82 15.42
C LEU A 264 8.32 -10.83 16.25
N GLU A 265 8.21 -10.88 17.58
CA GLU A 265 9.35 -11.01 18.50
C GLU A 265 10.14 -12.31 18.22
N GLN A 266 9.43 -13.43 18.15
CA GLN A 266 10.04 -14.73 17.90
C GLN A 266 10.68 -14.79 16.49
N ALA A 267 10.06 -14.21 15.48
CA ALA A 267 10.61 -14.17 14.12
C ALA A 267 11.95 -13.44 14.05
N ARG A 268 12.14 -12.38 14.82
CA ARG A 268 13.41 -11.61 14.88
C ARG A 268 14.57 -12.39 15.45
N VAL A 269 14.32 -13.29 16.40
CA VAL A 269 15.38 -14.08 17.09
C VAL A 269 15.54 -15.50 16.52
N THR A 270 14.69 -15.90 15.57
CA THR A 270 14.72 -17.24 14.97
C THR A 270 15.60 -17.20 13.70
N THR A 271 16.59 -18.07 13.63
CA THR A 271 17.48 -18.24 12.46
C THR A 271 17.00 -19.30 11.47
N ASP A 272 16.16 -20.24 11.90
CA ASP A 272 15.55 -21.23 11.01
C ASP A 272 14.49 -20.59 10.10
N PHE A 273 14.73 -20.66 8.80
CA PHE A 273 13.88 -20.03 7.79
C PHE A 273 12.46 -20.60 7.75
N GLY A 274 12.34 -21.93 7.92
CA GLY A 274 11.03 -22.60 7.90
C GLY A 274 10.19 -22.23 9.11
N LEU A 275 10.80 -22.11 10.29
CA LEU A 275 10.13 -21.65 11.49
C LEU A 275 9.74 -20.18 11.40
N ARG A 276 10.63 -19.30 10.91
CA ARG A 276 10.33 -17.89 10.68
C ARG A 276 9.15 -17.69 9.72
N ALA A 277 9.12 -18.45 8.62
CA ALA A 277 8.00 -18.40 7.66
C ALA A 277 6.68 -18.79 8.33
N ARG A 278 6.67 -19.78 9.24
CA ARG A 278 5.47 -20.15 10.02
C ARG A 278 5.04 -19.06 10.99
N LEU A 279 5.99 -18.40 11.66
CA LEU A 279 5.71 -17.29 12.56
C LEU A 279 5.07 -16.12 11.81
N TYR A 280 5.65 -15.72 10.68
CA TYR A 280 5.07 -14.67 9.82
C TYR A 280 3.73 -15.08 9.22
N ARG A 281 3.51 -16.34 8.89
CA ARG A 281 2.19 -16.84 8.46
C ARG A 281 1.15 -16.64 9.55
N ASN A 282 1.44 -17.04 10.80
CA ASN A 282 0.51 -16.91 11.91
C ASN A 282 0.19 -15.42 12.19
N PHE A 283 1.20 -14.55 12.14
CA PHE A 283 1.01 -13.11 12.21
C PHE A 283 0.05 -12.59 11.12
N GLN A 284 0.25 -12.96 9.86
CA GLN A 284 -0.60 -12.54 8.74
C GLN A 284 -2.05 -13.02 8.90
N VAL A 285 -2.28 -14.22 9.42
CA VAL A 285 -3.62 -14.74 9.70
C VAL A 285 -4.33 -13.89 10.77
N ILE A 286 -3.62 -13.51 11.83
CA ILE A 286 -4.19 -12.61 12.86
C ILE A 286 -4.49 -11.23 12.24
N PHE A 287 -3.55 -10.67 11.49
CA PHE A 287 -3.73 -9.37 10.83
C PHE A 287 -4.97 -9.35 9.93
N ALA A 288 -5.15 -10.36 9.08
CA ALA A 288 -6.30 -10.44 8.15
C ALA A 288 -7.63 -10.58 8.91
N ARG A 289 -7.63 -11.33 10.02
CA ARG A 289 -8.82 -11.47 10.88
C ARG A 289 -9.16 -10.17 11.60
N GLU A 290 -8.16 -9.50 12.16
CA GLU A 290 -8.33 -8.31 13.01
C GLU A 290 -8.46 -7.01 12.19
N LEU A 291 -7.85 -6.95 10.99
CA LEU A 291 -7.82 -5.78 10.10
C LEU A 291 -7.44 -4.48 10.84
N PRO A 292 -6.28 -4.39 11.48
CA PRO A 292 -5.87 -3.16 12.16
C PRO A 292 -5.73 -1.97 11.20
N SER A 293 -5.59 -2.25 9.93
CA SER A 293 -5.56 -1.33 8.80
C SER A 293 -6.11 -2.04 7.56
N LEU A 294 -6.55 -1.27 6.58
CA LEU A 294 -7.13 -1.80 5.36
C LEU A 294 -6.06 -1.83 4.26
N PRO A 295 -5.55 -3.01 3.86
CA PRO A 295 -4.59 -3.13 2.79
C PRO A 295 -5.25 -2.83 1.43
N LEU A 296 -4.62 -1.99 0.61
CA LEU A 296 -5.17 -1.55 -0.67
C LEU A 296 -4.42 -2.18 -1.84
N TYR A 297 -3.13 -1.86 -1.99
CA TYR A 297 -2.34 -2.26 -3.15
C TYR A 297 -0.84 -2.34 -2.84
N VAL A 298 -0.13 -3.02 -3.74
CA VAL A 298 1.32 -2.95 -3.87
C VAL A 298 1.64 -2.26 -5.18
N SER A 299 2.46 -1.22 -5.15
CA SER A 299 2.96 -0.55 -6.34
C SER A 299 3.89 -1.47 -7.13
N VAL A 300 3.84 -1.41 -8.46
CA VAL A 300 4.78 -2.08 -9.33
C VAL A 300 5.67 -1.08 -10.04
N TYR A 301 6.86 -1.55 -10.37
CA TYR A 301 7.83 -0.82 -11.15
C TYR A 301 7.96 -1.48 -12.52
N THR A 302 7.75 -0.70 -13.56
CA THR A 302 7.86 -1.18 -14.93
C THR A 302 9.01 -0.47 -15.61
N TYR A 303 9.90 -1.25 -16.22
CA TYR A 303 11.00 -0.74 -17.03
C TYR A 303 11.06 -1.45 -18.38
N GLY A 304 11.71 -0.82 -19.35
CA GLY A 304 11.87 -1.38 -20.68
C GLY A 304 13.34 -1.41 -21.09
N VAL A 305 13.74 -2.46 -21.79
CA VAL A 305 15.06 -2.56 -22.41
C VAL A 305 14.95 -3.03 -23.85
N ASN A 306 15.89 -2.61 -24.68
CA ASN A 306 15.96 -3.07 -26.07
C ASN A 306 16.07 -4.59 -26.12
N VAL A 307 15.34 -5.23 -27.03
CA VAL A 307 15.31 -6.70 -27.20
C VAL A 307 16.69 -7.32 -27.46
N THR A 308 17.68 -6.52 -27.88
CA THR A 308 19.06 -6.97 -28.06
C THR A 308 19.87 -7.06 -26.78
N VAL A 309 19.36 -6.48 -25.66
CA VAL A 309 20.00 -6.57 -24.35
C VAL A 309 19.66 -7.92 -23.74
N GLN A 310 20.68 -8.73 -23.48
CA GLN A 310 20.57 -10.06 -22.89
C GLN A 310 21.23 -10.05 -21.51
N GLY A 311 20.66 -10.80 -20.55
CA GLY A 311 21.17 -10.94 -19.20
C GLY A 311 20.95 -12.34 -18.64
#